data_66d93a64e04c278fa27aa96109570f47
#
_entry.id   66d93a64e04c278fa27aa96109570f47
#
_cell.length_a   1.000
_cell.length_b   1.000
_cell.length_c   1.000
_cell.angle_alpha   90.00
_cell.angle_beta   90.00
_cell.angle_gamma   90.00
#
_symmetry.space_group_name_H-M   'P 1'
#
loop_
_entity.id
_entity.type
_entity.pdbx_description
1 polymer ?
#
loop_
_entity_poly.entity_id
_entity_poly.type
_entity_poly.pdbx_seq_one_letter_code
_entity_poly.pdbx_strand_id
1 'polypeptide(L)'
;STFRFGVPVSTNGEDISILNGKRVATSYPGLVKKYLDSKSIKADVVQLDGAVESAVRLGVADAIADVVSTGNTLRQAGLKVIGESMLESEAVLISSSKTSNEMQVLIHRLNSVIIARQDVLMDYDIKSELVEAACALTPGIESPTISPLKVEGWMAIRAMVKRQEAHQIMDDLWSLYQLLRPNKVSS
;
A
#
# COMPACT_ATOMS: atom_id res chain seq x y z
N SER A 1 5.73 -1.60 -5.27
CA SER A 1 6.71 -0.68 -4.68
C SER A 1 6.92 0.52 -5.58
N THR A 2 7.29 1.66 -4.99
CA THR A 2 7.60 2.89 -5.73
C THR A 2 9.05 3.29 -5.50
N PHE A 3 9.68 3.93 -6.47
CA PHE A 3 11.03 4.48 -6.31
C PHE A 3 10.92 5.97 -6.01
N ARG A 4 11.44 6.41 -4.85
CA ARG A 4 11.18 7.75 -4.30
C ARG A 4 12.40 8.36 -3.65
N PHE A 5 12.37 9.68 -3.50
CA PHE A 5 13.38 10.40 -2.71
C PHE A 5 13.01 10.40 -1.22
N GLY A 6 14.04 10.29 -0.38
CA GLY A 6 13.96 10.44 1.07
C GLY A 6 14.94 11.48 1.58
N VAL A 7 14.49 12.35 2.48
CA VAL A 7 15.30 13.37 3.15
C VAL A 7 15.12 13.31 4.66
N PRO A 8 16.03 13.85 5.48
CA PRO A 8 15.82 13.98 6.91
C PRO A 8 14.45 14.60 7.25
N VAL A 9 13.76 14.08 8.27
CA VAL A 9 12.46 14.64 8.71
C VAL A 9 12.56 16.12 9.10
N SER A 10 13.75 16.59 9.50
CA SER A 10 14.05 17.99 9.81
C SER A 10 14.15 18.90 8.58
N THR A 11 14.22 18.33 7.37
CA THR A 11 14.33 19.13 6.14
C THR A 11 13.02 19.86 5.87
N ASN A 12 13.06 21.16 5.66
CA ASN A 12 11.91 21.96 5.27
C ASN A 12 11.58 21.77 3.78
N GLY A 13 10.29 21.68 3.47
CA GLY A 13 9.78 21.46 2.11
C GLY A 13 9.53 20.00 1.77
N GLU A 14 8.72 19.79 0.73
CA GLU A 14 8.34 18.47 0.22
C GLU A 14 8.57 18.35 -1.29
N ASP A 15 8.93 19.45 -1.93
CA ASP A 15 9.24 19.50 -3.36
C ASP A 15 10.68 19.03 -3.62
N ILE A 16 10.87 18.33 -4.74
CA ILE A 16 12.19 17.78 -5.11
C ILE A 16 13.24 18.84 -5.46
N SER A 17 12.84 20.09 -5.70
CA SER A 17 13.78 21.20 -5.95
C SER A 17 14.75 21.44 -4.78
N ILE A 18 14.40 21.02 -3.56
CA ILE A 18 15.30 21.07 -2.39
C ILE A 18 16.57 20.23 -2.56
N LEU A 19 16.58 19.28 -3.51
CA LEU A 19 17.74 18.45 -3.84
C LEU A 19 18.80 19.19 -4.65
N ASN A 20 18.51 20.40 -5.12
CA ASN A 20 19.46 21.17 -5.93
C ASN A 20 20.74 21.46 -5.13
N GLY A 21 21.90 21.09 -5.69
CA GLY A 21 23.21 21.22 -5.03
C GLY A 21 23.43 20.21 -3.88
N LYS A 22 22.57 19.21 -3.71
CA LYS A 22 22.68 18.18 -2.67
C LYS A 22 23.28 16.88 -3.19
N ARG A 23 23.81 16.08 -2.27
CA ARG A 23 24.29 14.72 -2.55
C ARG A 23 23.12 13.76 -2.33
N VAL A 24 22.83 12.95 -3.34
CA VAL A 24 21.74 11.94 -3.31
C VAL A 24 22.33 10.54 -3.44
N ALA A 25 22.25 9.75 -2.38
CA ALA A 25 22.71 8.36 -2.39
C ALA A 25 21.68 7.42 -2.99
N THR A 26 22.12 6.46 -3.80
CA THR A 26 21.24 5.47 -4.43
C THR A 26 22.02 4.26 -4.94
N SER A 27 21.37 3.10 -5.01
CA SER A 27 21.88 1.93 -5.73
C SER A 27 21.62 1.99 -7.25
N TYR A 28 20.88 3.01 -7.74
CA TYR A 28 20.48 3.14 -9.14
C TYR A 28 20.86 4.51 -9.74
N PRO A 29 22.17 4.83 -9.80
CA PRO A 29 22.63 6.18 -10.15
C PRO A 29 22.17 6.65 -11.53
N GLY A 30 22.15 5.76 -12.53
CA GLY A 30 21.71 6.09 -13.89
C GLY A 30 20.23 6.49 -13.95
N LEU A 31 19.37 5.80 -13.19
CA LEU A 31 17.95 6.12 -13.11
C LEU A 31 17.72 7.50 -12.45
N VAL A 32 18.35 7.71 -11.28
CA VAL A 32 18.19 8.93 -10.50
C VAL A 32 18.72 10.13 -11.28
N LYS A 33 19.89 10.01 -11.91
CA LYS A 33 20.46 11.09 -12.73
C LYS A 33 19.52 11.46 -13.87
N LYS A 34 19.03 10.48 -14.63
CA LYS A 34 18.08 10.72 -15.74
C LYS A 34 16.81 11.43 -15.26
N TYR A 35 16.28 11.06 -14.10
CA TYR A 35 15.09 11.70 -13.54
C TYR A 35 15.37 13.14 -13.11
N LEU A 36 16.45 13.39 -12.37
CA LEU A 36 16.85 14.74 -11.93
C LEU A 36 17.12 15.67 -13.12
N ASP A 37 17.81 15.17 -14.16
CA ASP A 37 18.05 15.92 -15.40
C ASP A 37 16.73 16.30 -16.09
N SER A 38 15.74 15.40 -16.14
CA SER A 38 14.42 15.68 -16.72
C SER A 38 13.63 16.77 -15.96
N LYS A 39 13.93 16.94 -14.67
CA LYS A 39 13.34 17.98 -13.81
C LYS A 39 14.22 19.22 -13.67
N SER A 40 15.34 19.28 -14.40
CA SER A 40 16.32 20.38 -14.34
C SER A 40 16.92 20.59 -12.94
N ILE A 41 17.06 19.54 -12.15
CA ILE A 41 17.65 19.55 -10.81
C ILE A 41 19.10 19.09 -10.90
N LYS A 42 20.02 19.93 -10.42
CA LYS A 42 21.45 19.62 -10.36
C LYS A 42 21.77 19.07 -8.97
N ALA A 43 21.93 17.75 -8.85
CA ALA A 43 22.35 17.09 -7.61
C ALA A 43 23.53 16.14 -7.89
N ASP A 44 24.32 15.90 -6.86
CA ASP A 44 25.44 14.97 -6.90
C ASP A 44 24.94 13.57 -6.58
N VAL A 45 25.00 12.64 -7.53
CA VAL A 45 24.49 11.29 -7.33
C VAL A 45 25.62 10.39 -6.84
N VAL A 46 25.50 9.92 -5.59
CA VAL A 46 26.46 9.03 -4.92
C VAL A 46 25.98 7.59 -5.03
N GLN A 47 26.74 6.75 -5.69
CA GLN A 47 26.43 5.32 -5.79
C GLN A 47 26.75 4.60 -4.48
N LEU A 48 25.80 3.81 -3.97
CA LEU A 48 25.95 2.90 -2.85
C LEU A 48 25.33 1.53 -3.16
N ASP A 49 26.04 0.48 -2.85
CA ASP A 49 25.57 -0.89 -3.04
C ASP A 49 24.97 -1.44 -1.72
N GLY A 50 23.72 -1.02 -1.45
CA GLY A 50 22.96 -1.40 -0.24
C GLY A 50 23.07 -0.38 0.91
N ALA A 51 22.24 -0.56 1.92
CA ALA A 51 22.11 0.29 3.12
C ALA A 51 22.00 1.80 2.83
N VAL A 52 21.36 2.13 1.71
CA VAL A 52 21.23 3.51 1.19
C VAL A 52 20.57 4.43 2.23
N GLU A 53 19.60 3.92 3.01
CA GLU A 53 18.91 4.64 4.08
C GLU A 53 19.86 5.13 5.20
N SER A 54 21.00 4.48 5.36
CA SER A 54 22.02 4.86 6.36
C SER A 54 22.94 6.01 5.88
N ALA A 55 22.99 6.30 4.59
CA ALA A 55 23.91 7.27 3.99
C ALA A 55 23.80 8.67 4.59
N VAL A 56 22.56 9.10 4.90
CA VAL A 56 22.32 10.42 5.49
C VAL A 56 22.85 10.48 6.91
N ARG A 57 22.57 9.46 7.72
CA ARG A 57 23.06 9.38 9.11
C ARG A 57 24.58 9.33 9.19
N LEU A 58 25.23 8.71 8.22
CA LEU A 58 26.71 8.63 8.11
C LEU A 58 27.34 9.88 7.49
N GLY A 59 26.55 10.88 7.07
CA GLY A 59 27.03 12.11 6.45
C GLY A 59 27.60 11.94 5.04
N VAL A 60 27.36 10.78 4.40
CA VAL A 60 27.80 10.47 3.03
C VAL A 60 26.94 11.23 2.00
N ALA A 61 25.65 11.38 2.29
CA ALA A 61 24.70 12.07 1.43
C ALA A 61 23.73 12.94 2.25
N ASP A 62 23.06 13.86 1.57
CA ASP A 62 22.08 14.77 2.16
C ASP A 62 20.65 14.26 1.94
N ALA A 63 20.47 13.38 0.97
CA ALA A 63 19.22 12.72 0.61
C ALA A 63 19.50 11.31 0.06
N ILE A 64 18.46 10.53 -0.07
CA ILE A 64 18.52 9.22 -0.71
C ILE A 64 17.48 9.09 -1.83
N ALA A 65 17.70 8.14 -2.75
CA ALA A 65 16.70 7.66 -3.68
C ALA A 65 16.69 6.13 -3.66
N ASP A 66 15.56 5.54 -3.26
CA ASP A 66 15.48 4.09 -3.09
C ASP A 66 14.04 3.56 -3.31
N VAL A 67 13.92 2.23 -3.34
CA VAL A 67 12.65 1.52 -3.44
C VAL A 67 11.90 1.61 -2.11
N VAL A 68 10.70 2.18 -2.16
CA VAL A 68 9.83 2.37 -1.01
C VAL A 68 8.57 1.52 -1.19
N SER A 69 8.31 0.62 -0.25
CA SER A 69 7.05 -0.13 -0.17
C SER A 69 6.09 0.54 0.82
N THR A 70 6.35 0.41 2.12
CA THR A 70 5.51 1.01 3.18
C THR A 70 6.11 2.29 3.78
N GLY A 71 7.34 2.63 3.44
CA GLY A 71 8.09 3.74 4.02
C GLY A 71 8.56 3.53 5.47
N ASN A 72 8.30 2.37 6.06
CA ASN A 72 8.69 2.09 7.45
C ASN A 72 10.20 2.15 7.65
N THR A 73 10.98 1.57 6.74
CA THR A 73 12.46 1.58 6.79
C THR A 73 13.01 3.01 6.78
N LEU A 74 12.45 3.87 5.92
CA LEU A 74 12.84 5.27 5.84
C LEU A 74 12.50 6.02 7.14
N ARG A 75 11.29 5.82 7.67
CA ARG A 75 10.88 6.44 8.94
C ARG A 75 11.77 6.02 10.11
N GLN A 76 12.15 4.74 10.19
CA GLN A 76 13.08 4.23 11.20
C GLN A 76 14.47 4.83 11.06
N ALA A 77 14.88 5.16 9.83
CA ALA A 77 16.13 5.87 9.56
C ALA A 77 16.04 7.41 9.79
N GLY A 78 14.91 7.93 10.26
CA GLY A 78 14.68 9.36 10.46
C GLY A 78 14.48 10.14 9.17
N LEU A 79 14.04 9.47 8.10
CA LEU A 79 13.79 10.07 6.80
C LEU A 79 12.29 10.19 6.50
N LYS A 80 11.93 11.22 5.76
CA LYS A 80 10.61 11.38 5.14
C LYS A 80 10.70 11.30 3.63
N VAL A 81 9.66 10.81 2.99
CA VAL A 81 9.52 10.78 1.53
C VAL A 81 9.15 12.18 1.04
N ILE A 82 9.73 12.59 -0.10
CA ILE A 82 9.40 13.84 -0.77
C ILE A 82 9.08 13.62 -2.25
N GLY A 83 8.36 14.56 -2.84
CA GLY A 83 7.99 14.56 -4.25
C GLY A 83 7.10 13.39 -4.66
N GLU A 84 6.90 13.27 -5.96
CA GLU A 84 6.16 12.17 -6.59
C GLU A 84 7.03 10.92 -6.75
N SER A 85 6.41 9.80 -7.06
CA SER A 85 7.13 8.57 -7.42
C SER A 85 7.87 8.74 -8.75
N MET A 86 9.17 8.42 -8.77
CA MET A 86 9.96 8.41 -10.00
C MET A 86 9.52 7.28 -10.95
N LEU A 87 9.17 6.14 -10.38
CA LEU A 87 8.63 4.97 -11.09
C LEU A 87 7.90 4.05 -10.12
N GLU A 88 7.03 3.26 -10.68
CA GLU A 88 6.42 2.12 -10.01
C GLU A 88 7.17 0.84 -10.41
N SER A 89 7.36 -0.04 -9.42
CA SER A 89 8.06 -1.31 -9.58
C SER A 89 7.22 -2.44 -9.03
N GLU A 90 7.10 -3.49 -9.80
CA GLU A 90 6.48 -4.72 -9.37
C GLU A 90 7.42 -5.91 -9.58
N ALA A 91 7.26 -6.94 -8.76
CA ALA A 91 8.00 -8.18 -8.94
C ALA A 91 7.34 -9.02 -10.05
N VAL A 92 8.16 -9.50 -10.98
CA VAL A 92 7.70 -10.38 -12.06
C VAL A 92 8.40 -11.73 -11.99
N LEU A 93 7.67 -12.79 -12.28
CA LEU A 93 8.23 -14.12 -12.48
C LEU A 93 8.60 -14.30 -13.95
N ILE A 94 9.87 -14.54 -14.22
CA ILE A 94 10.36 -14.77 -15.61
C ILE A 94 10.75 -16.23 -15.80
N SER A 95 10.55 -16.74 -17.02
CA SER A 95 10.92 -18.08 -17.43
C SER A 95 11.64 -18.03 -18.77
N SER A 96 12.65 -18.90 -18.95
CA SER A 96 13.38 -19.05 -20.21
C SER A 96 12.64 -19.88 -21.28
N SER A 97 11.55 -20.55 -20.92
CA SER A 97 10.77 -21.42 -21.78
C SER A 97 9.27 -21.28 -21.55
N LYS A 98 8.45 -21.91 -22.41
CA LYS A 98 7.01 -22.03 -22.15
C LYS A 98 6.77 -22.76 -20.83
N THR A 99 5.78 -22.28 -20.08
CA THR A 99 5.40 -22.83 -18.77
C THR A 99 4.98 -24.31 -18.90
N SER A 100 5.64 -25.18 -18.13
CA SER A 100 5.20 -26.57 -17.93
C SER A 100 4.03 -26.65 -16.94
N ASN A 101 3.39 -27.82 -16.84
CA ASN A 101 2.33 -28.04 -15.84
C ASN A 101 2.80 -27.83 -14.40
N GLU A 102 4.04 -28.24 -14.09
CA GLU A 102 4.64 -28.05 -12.76
C GLU A 102 4.84 -26.56 -12.46
N MET A 103 5.26 -25.78 -13.44
CA MET A 103 5.36 -24.31 -13.31
C MET A 103 3.99 -23.65 -13.09
N GLN A 104 2.95 -24.13 -13.78
CA GLN A 104 1.58 -23.64 -13.55
C GLN A 104 1.14 -23.87 -12.10
N VAL A 105 1.43 -25.04 -11.52
CA VAL A 105 1.14 -25.34 -10.11
C VAL A 105 1.91 -24.38 -9.20
N LEU A 106 3.19 -24.08 -9.48
CA LEU A 106 3.96 -23.10 -8.71
C LEU A 106 3.35 -21.70 -8.80
N ILE A 107 2.99 -21.26 -10.01
CA ILE A 107 2.35 -19.95 -10.23
C ILE A 107 1.04 -19.84 -9.44
N HIS A 108 0.20 -20.87 -9.49
CA HIS A 108 -1.06 -20.90 -8.72
C HIS A 108 -0.81 -20.80 -7.21
N ARG A 109 0.19 -21.52 -6.69
CA ARG A 109 0.56 -21.44 -5.26
C ARG A 109 1.06 -20.06 -4.85
N LEU A 110 1.91 -19.43 -5.68
CA LEU A 110 2.39 -18.06 -5.43
C LEU A 110 1.23 -17.05 -5.44
N ASN A 111 0.34 -17.14 -6.43
CA ASN A 111 -0.84 -16.29 -6.50
C ASN A 111 -1.76 -16.48 -5.29
N SER A 112 -1.98 -17.72 -4.84
CA SER A 112 -2.77 -18.01 -3.64
C SER A 112 -2.20 -17.34 -2.39
N VAL A 113 -0.85 -17.35 -2.22
CA VAL A 113 -0.20 -16.66 -1.11
C VAL A 113 -0.35 -15.14 -1.21
N ILE A 114 -0.27 -14.59 -2.43
CA ILE A 114 -0.44 -13.14 -2.65
C ILE A 114 -1.86 -12.72 -2.28
N ILE A 115 -2.87 -13.45 -2.76
CA ILE A 115 -4.29 -13.20 -2.45
C ILE A 115 -4.51 -13.28 -0.93
N ALA A 116 -4.02 -14.36 -0.28
CA ALA A 116 -4.17 -14.54 1.16
C ALA A 116 -3.52 -13.41 2.01
N ARG A 117 -2.54 -12.69 1.45
CA ARG A 117 -1.91 -11.54 2.12
C ARG A 117 -2.63 -10.22 1.85
N GLN A 118 -3.26 -10.10 0.69
CA GLN A 118 -3.93 -8.87 0.27
C GLN A 118 -5.36 -8.77 0.79
N ASP A 119 -6.02 -9.90 0.98
CA ASP A 119 -7.41 -9.96 1.38
C ASP A 119 -7.57 -10.47 2.82
N VAL A 120 -8.68 -10.12 3.44
CA VAL A 120 -9.11 -10.60 4.76
C VAL A 120 -10.56 -11.05 4.69
N LEU A 121 -10.90 -12.05 5.49
CA LEU A 121 -12.28 -12.45 5.67
C LEU A 121 -12.93 -11.48 6.66
N MET A 122 -14.01 -10.84 6.23
CA MET A 122 -14.89 -10.02 7.06
C MET A 122 -16.16 -10.81 7.33
N ASP A 123 -16.54 -10.92 8.60
CA ASP A 123 -17.73 -11.62 9.06
C ASP A 123 -18.49 -10.69 10.01
N TYR A 124 -19.76 -10.40 9.71
CA TYR A 124 -20.55 -9.46 10.47
C TYR A 124 -22.05 -9.77 10.37
N ASP A 125 -22.80 -9.33 11.39
CA ASP A 125 -24.23 -9.48 11.46
C ASP A 125 -24.93 -8.17 11.14
N ILE A 126 -25.99 -8.25 10.33
CA ILE A 126 -26.76 -7.07 9.91
C ILE A 126 -28.25 -7.39 9.85
N LYS A 127 -29.09 -6.36 9.94
CA LYS A 127 -30.54 -6.52 9.75
C LYS A 127 -30.88 -6.85 8.31
N SER A 128 -31.89 -7.70 8.11
CA SER A 128 -32.31 -8.18 6.79
C SER A 128 -32.62 -7.04 5.81
N GLU A 129 -33.14 -5.93 6.29
CA GLU A 129 -33.47 -4.73 5.50
C GLU A 129 -32.24 -3.98 4.95
N LEU A 130 -31.04 -4.22 5.52
CA LEU A 130 -29.79 -3.58 5.11
C LEU A 130 -28.87 -4.51 4.31
N VAL A 131 -29.25 -5.74 4.09
CA VAL A 131 -28.39 -6.75 3.43
C VAL A 131 -27.91 -6.28 2.07
N GLU A 132 -28.79 -5.73 1.25
CA GLU A 132 -28.43 -5.25 -0.09
C GLU A 132 -27.39 -4.13 -0.03
N ALA A 133 -27.60 -3.14 0.83
CA ALA A 133 -26.68 -2.02 1.02
C ALA A 133 -25.33 -2.49 1.62
N ALA A 134 -25.37 -3.43 2.56
CA ALA A 134 -24.16 -3.99 3.15
C ALA A 134 -23.35 -4.83 2.16
N CYS A 135 -24.01 -5.64 1.33
CA CYS A 135 -23.35 -6.42 0.27
C CYS A 135 -22.72 -5.51 -0.81
N ALA A 136 -23.29 -4.33 -1.07
CA ALA A 136 -22.65 -3.35 -1.95
C ALA A 136 -21.31 -2.83 -1.41
N LEU A 137 -21.16 -2.71 -0.08
CA LEU A 137 -19.89 -2.36 0.57
C LEU A 137 -18.92 -3.54 0.65
N THR A 138 -19.43 -4.78 0.69
CA THR A 138 -18.62 -6.00 0.81
C THR A 138 -18.96 -6.99 -0.31
N PRO A 139 -18.67 -6.69 -1.58
CA PRO A 139 -19.07 -7.54 -2.70
C PRO A 139 -18.35 -8.90 -2.72
N GLY A 140 -17.27 -9.06 -1.94
CA GLY A 140 -16.46 -10.27 -1.96
C GLY A 140 -15.61 -10.38 -3.24
N ILE A 141 -14.98 -11.55 -3.45
CA ILE A 141 -14.25 -11.84 -4.70
C ILE A 141 -15.23 -12.17 -5.83
N GLU A 142 -16.22 -13.01 -5.57
CA GLU A 142 -17.30 -13.36 -6.50
C GLU A 142 -18.65 -12.87 -5.98
N SER A 143 -18.98 -13.23 -4.73
CA SER A 143 -20.16 -12.75 -4.01
C SER A 143 -20.02 -13.00 -2.51
N PRO A 144 -20.69 -12.23 -1.64
CA PRO A 144 -20.75 -12.53 -0.21
C PRO A 144 -21.61 -13.76 0.07
N THR A 145 -21.27 -14.49 1.14
CA THR A 145 -22.15 -15.53 1.69
C THR A 145 -23.12 -14.87 2.67
N ILE A 146 -24.42 -15.16 2.51
CA ILE A 146 -25.48 -14.64 3.35
C ILE A 146 -26.19 -15.80 4.03
N SER A 147 -26.33 -15.74 5.36
CA SER A 147 -26.97 -16.81 6.14
C SER A 147 -27.93 -16.20 7.18
N PRO A 148 -29.14 -16.75 7.38
CA PRO A 148 -30.04 -16.30 8.42
C PRO A 148 -29.48 -16.62 9.82
N LEU A 149 -29.62 -15.67 10.74
CA LEU A 149 -29.32 -15.89 12.14
C LEU A 149 -30.52 -16.53 12.87
N LYS A 150 -30.27 -17.08 14.03
CA LYS A 150 -31.35 -17.60 14.92
C LYS A 150 -32.31 -16.49 15.33
N VAL A 151 -31.84 -15.25 15.42
CA VAL A 151 -32.67 -14.08 15.71
C VAL A 151 -33.36 -13.65 14.41
N GLU A 152 -34.68 -13.67 14.40
CA GLU A 152 -35.46 -13.24 13.24
C GLU A 152 -35.16 -11.81 12.83
N GLY A 153 -35.08 -11.54 11.53
CA GLY A 153 -34.75 -10.24 10.97
C GLY A 153 -33.25 -9.91 10.95
N TRP A 154 -32.36 -10.88 11.30
CA TRP A 154 -30.92 -10.71 11.25
C TRP A 154 -30.25 -11.73 10.31
N MET A 155 -29.21 -11.26 9.63
CA MET A 155 -28.42 -12.04 8.68
C MET A 155 -26.94 -11.91 9.03
N ALA A 156 -26.20 -13.03 8.93
CA ALA A 156 -24.75 -13.04 8.92
C ALA A 156 -24.27 -12.88 7.48
N ILE A 157 -23.31 -11.99 7.26
CA ILE A 157 -22.66 -11.77 5.97
C ILE A 157 -21.17 -12.08 6.12
N ARG A 158 -20.65 -12.86 5.20
CA ARG A 158 -19.24 -13.23 5.12
C ARG A 158 -18.70 -12.91 3.74
N ALA A 159 -17.67 -12.07 3.67
CA ALA A 159 -17.07 -11.62 2.42
C ALA A 159 -15.55 -11.47 2.53
N MET A 160 -14.85 -11.74 1.44
CA MET A 160 -13.45 -11.37 1.32
C MET A 160 -13.35 -9.89 0.90
N VAL A 161 -12.56 -9.10 1.62
CA VAL A 161 -12.33 -7.68 1.32
C VAL A 161 -10.84 -7.38 1.29
N LYS A 162 -10.42 -6.33 0.60
CA LYS A 162 -9.03 -5.89 0.60
C LYS A 162 -8.61 -5.46 2.01
N ARG A 163 -7.49 -6.01 2.48
CA ARG A 163 -6.95 -5.69 3.82
C ARG A 163 -6.77 -4.20 4.04
N GLN A 164 -6.38 -3.47 3.00
CA GLN A 164 -6.16 -2.02 3.06
C GLN A 164 -7.46 -1.23 3.22
N GLU A 165 -8.57 -1.75 2.73
CA GLU A 165 -9.90 -1.13 2.75
C GLU A 165 -10.74 -1.57 3.96
N ALA A 166 -10.31 -2.63 4.67
CA ALA A 166 -11.12 -3.27 5.71
C ALA A 166 -11.56 -2.28 6.81
N HIS A 167 -10.69 -1.35 7.24
CA HIS A 167 -11.04 -0.35 8.25
C HIS A 167 -12.11 0.62 7.75
N GLN A 168 -11.96 1.12 6.52
CA GLN A 168 -12.95 2.02 5.92
C GLN A 168 -14.30 1.32 5.74
N ILE A 169 -14.30 0.07 5.26
CA ILE A 169 -15.52 -0.75 5.12
C ILE A 169 -16.21 -0.94 6.48
N MET A 170 -15.44 -1.18 7.54
CA MET A 170 -16.01 -1.31 8.91
C MET A 170 -16.70 -0.01 9.36
N ASP A 171 -16.10 1.16 9.09
CA ASP A 171 -16.68 2.46 9.41
C ASP A 171 -17.95 2.73 8.58
N ASP A 172 -17.94 2.36 7.31
CA ASP A 172 -19.09 2.51 6.41
C ASP A 172 -20.25 1.58 6.83
N LEU A 173 -19.96 0.32 7.17
CA LEU A 173 -20.95 -0.62 7.70
C LEU A 173 -21.53 -0.14 9.04
N TRP A 174 -20.69 0.42 9.91
CA TRP A 174 -21.15 1.01 11.16
C TRP A 174 -22.09 2.20 10.91
N SER A 175 -21.75 3.07 9.98
CA SER A 175 -22.57 4.21 9.57
C SER A 175 -23.91 3.75 9.00
N LEU A 176 -23.90 2.73 8.15
CA LEU A 176 -25.10 2.10 7.60
C LEU A 176 -26.02 1.56 8.73
N TYR A 177 -25.43 0.88 9.72
CA TYR A 177 -26.18 0.36 10.88
C TYR A 177 -26.78 1.48 11.75
N GLN A 178 -26.11 2.61 11.90
CA GLN A 178 -26.60 3.76 12.68
C GLN A 178 -27.81 4.43 12.05
N LEU A 179 -27.98 4.38 10.72
CA LEU A 179 -29.14 4.96 10.02
C LEU A 179 -30.48 4.35 10.48
N LEU A 180 -30.46 3.11 10.97
CA LEU A 180 -31.67 2.44 11.49
C LEU A 180 -31.90 2.59 13.00
N ARG A 181 -30.98 3.22 13.73
CA ARG A 181 -31.25 3.57 15.13
C ARG A 181 -32.06 4.83 15.16
N PRO A 182 -33.36 4.81 15.52
CA PRO A 182 -34.07 6.04 15.79
C PRO A 182 -33.29 6.75 16.91
N ASN A 183 -33.02 8.04 16.69
CA ASN A 183 -32.39 8.93 17.69
C ASN A 183 -33.04 8.64 19.04
N LYS A 184 -32.37 7.90 19.93
CA LYS A 184 -32.67 7.99 21.35
C LYS A 184 -32.17 9.37 21.78
N VAL A 185 -33.03 10.37 21.63
CA VAL A 185 -32.91 11.62 22.36
C VAL A 185 -32.87 11.21 23.83
N SER A 186 -31.73 11.34 24.46
CA SER A 186 -31.59 11.20 25.89
C SER A 186 -32.42 12.27 26.57
N SER A 187 -33.49 11.84 27.20
CA SER A 187 -34.21 12.59 28.21
C SER A 187 -33.43 12.62 29.53
#